data_4e23594014c49da74ad0bad40e2d7d22
#
_entry.id   4e23594014c49da74ad0bad40e2d7d22
#
_cell.length_a   1.000
_cell.length_b   1.000
_cell.length_c   1.000
_cell.angle_alpha   90.00
_cell.angle_beta   90.00
_cell.angle_gamma   90.00
#
_symmetry.space_group_name_H-M   'P 1'
#
loop_
_entity.id
_entity.type
_entity.pdbx_description
1 polymer ?
#
loop_
_entity_poly.entity_id
_entity_poly.type
_entity_poly.pdbx_seq_one_letter_code
_entity_poly.pdbx_strand_id
1 'polypeptide(L)'
;TSQMQFDSLWRLMSNLLASVGNRCVIVGDVKQSIYRWRGGDWNILHELGNKYDSSGRYVLEDNYRSFENIVAFNNEFFENIRKLRQEGIAGIYSDVSQNIKCKPEERGCVKVYGISPDCEDVEEERLETLLDNIKIAHDAGVDYSDMAILTRKNDEIYAIADYMKLKNAPFKIDTREAYNLTNSVAVKMIIAAMKYIYGETCENQDNVSGYFVAREYRRI
;
A
#
# COMPACT_ATOMS: atom_id res chain seq x y z
N THR A 1 -5.36 -12.43 9.11
CA THR A 1 -5.57 -13.40 10.19
C THR A 1 -4.29 -14.19 10.37
N SER A 2 -3.81 -14.33 11.64
CA SER A 2 -2.67 -15.18 11.96
C SER A 2 -3.15 -16.63 12.18
N GLN A 3 -2.23 -17.58 12.11
CA GLN A 3 -2.54 -18.99 12.37
C GLN A 3 -3.18 -19.18 13.76
N MET A 4 -2.63 -18.54 14.78
CA MET A 4 -3.17 -18.61 16.15
C MET A 4 -4.62 -18.10 16.24
N GLN A 5 -4.94 -16.99 15.59
CA GLN A 5 -6.31 -16.46 15.55
C GLN A 5 -7.24 -17.41 14.79
N PHE A 6 -6.77 -17.96 13.69
CA PHE A 6 -7.54 -18.92 12.89
C PHE A 6 -7.83 -20.19 13.71
N ASP A 7 -6.82 -20.78 14.34
CA ASP A 7 -6.98 -22.01 15.13
C ASP A 7 -7.96 -21.83 16.29
N SER A 8 -7.96 -20.66 16.93
CA SER A 8 -8.88 -20.33 17.99
C SER A 8 -10.34 -20.26 17.48
N LEU A 9 -10.54 -19.61 16.34
CA LEU A 9 -11.86 -19.54 15.70
C LEU A 9 -12.30 -20.89 15.13
N TRP A 10 -11.36 -21.66 14.58
CA TRP A 10 -11.64 -22.92 13.94
C TRP A 10 -12.21 -23.98 14.92
N ARG A 11 -11.72 -23.98 16.15
CA ARG A 11 -12.28 -24.86 17.21
C ARG A 11 -13.76 -24.57 17.46
N LEU A 12 -14.13 -23.31 17.53
CA LEU A 12 -15.52 -22.91 17.69
C LEU A 12 -16.36 -23.29 16.46
N MET A 13 -15.85 -22.98 15.28
CA MET A 13 -16.53 -23.24 14.01
C MET A 13 -16.73 -24.74 13.78
N SER A 14 -15.73 -25.58 14.03
CA SER A 14 -15.84 -27.02 13.87
C SER A 14 -16.86 -27.65 14.82
N ASN A 15 -16.97 -27.16 16.06
CA ASN A 15 -18.01 -27.58 16.99
C ASN A 15 -19.43 -27.21 16.50
N LEU A 16 -19.58 -26.00 15.95
CA LEU A 16 -20.86 -25.55 15.38
C LEU A 16 -21.24 -26.36 14.14
N LEU A 17 -20.29 -26.69 13.29
CA LEU A 17 -20.50 -27.47 12.07
C LEU A 17 -20.81 -28.94 12.37
N ALA A 18 -20.40 -29.46 13.52
CA ALA A 18 -20.74 -30.82 13.96
C ALA A 18 -22.24 -30.99 14.27
N SER A 19 -22.97 -29.90 14.46
CA SER A 19 -24.43 -29.95 14.74
C SER A 19 -25.22 -29.87 13.42
N VAL A 20 -26.23 -30.72 13.30
CA VAL A 20 -27.08 -30.78 12.09
C VAL A 20 -27.80 -29.45 11.86
N GLY A 21 -27.74 -28.96 10.63
CA GLY A 21 -28.44 -27.74 10.21
C GLY A 21 -27.62 -26.45 10.33
N ASN A 22 -26.47 -26.48 10.98
CA ASN A 22 -25.59 -25.31 11.05
C ASN A 22 -24.79 -25.13 9.75
N ARG A 23 -24.57 -23.88 9.38
CA ARG A 23 -23.79 -23.49 8.18
C ARG A 23 -22.72 -22.49 8.58
N CYS A 24 -21.58 -22.51 7.90
CA CYS A 24 -20.52 -21.55 8.05
C CYS A 24 -20.17 -20.98 6.67
N VAL A 25 -19.97 -19.68 6.60
CA VAL A 25 -19.51 -19.00 5.39
C VAL A 25 -18.20 -18.30 5.74
N ILE A 26 -17.16 -18.59 4.97
CA ILE A 26 -15.85 -17.93 5.07
C ILE A 26 -15.65 -17.14 3.79
N VAL A 27 -15.38 -15.85 3.92
CA VAL A 27 -15.13 -14.95 2.80
C VAL A 27 -13.76 -14.32 2.96
N GLY A 28 -13.01 -14.24 1.87
CA GLY A 28 -11.72 -13.58 1.87
C GLY A 28 -11.08 -13.57 0.48
N ASP A 29 -9.98 -12.87 0.38
CA ASP A 29 -9.16 -12.80 -0.83
C ASP A 29 -7.70 -12.99 -0.43
N VAL A 30 -7.08 -14.05 -0.92
CA VAL A 30 -5.66 -14.39 -0.67
C VAL A 30 -4.75 -13.23 -1.11
N LYS A 31 -5.08 -12.57 -2.20
CA LYS A 31 -4.31 -11.47 -2.79
C LYS A 31 -4.32 -10.19 -1.93
N GLN A 32 -5.33 -10.04 -1.04
CA GLN A 32 -5.43 -8.91 -0.11
C GLN A 32 -4.76 -9.17 1.24
N SER A 33 -3.99 -10.26 1.39
CA SER A 33 -3.26 -10.57 2.61
C SER A 33 -1.98 -9.74 2.73
N ILE A 34 -2.10 -8.44 3.03
CA ILE A 34 -1.01 -7.46 3.08
C ILE A 34 -0.34 -7.35 4.47
N TYR A 35 -0.85 -8.03 5.50
CA TYR A 35 -0.36 -7.93 6.87
C TYR A 35 0.55 -9.09 7.30
N ARG A 36 1.40 -9.58 6.40
CA ARG A 36 2.36 -10.66 6.71
C ARG A 36 3.28 -10.31 7.88
N TRP A 37 3.72 -9.06 7.96
CA TRP A 37 4.56 -8.55 9.03
C TRP A 37 3.88 -8.52 10.42
N ARG A 38 2.54 -8.66 10.48
CA ARG A 38 1.74 -8.86 11.70
C ARG A 38 1.34 -10.32 11.91
N GLY A 39 2.01 -11.26 11.27
CA GLY A 39 1.69 -12.69 11.35
C GLY A 39 0.47 -13.10 10.51
N GLY A 40 0.01 -12.27 9.58
CA GLY A 40 -1.01 -12.66 8.61
C GLY A 40 -0.48 -13.75 7.68
N ASP A 41 -1.25 -14.83 7.54
CA ASP A 41 -0.90 -15.94 6.69
C ASP A 41 -1.97 -16.16 5.61
N TRP A 42 -1.59 -15.98 4.35
CA TRP A 42 -2.46 -16.16 3.20
C TRP A 42 -2.75 -17.64 2.90
N ASN A 43 -1.86 -18.55 3.36
CA ASN A 43 -2.03 -19.99 3.16
C ASN A 43 -3.30 -20.50 3.84
N ILE A 44 -3.70 -19.91 4.96
CA ILE A 44 -4.90 -20.32 5.69
C ILE A 44 -6.11 -20.37 4.76
N LEU A 45 -6.37 -19.31 4.02
CA LEU A 45 -7.51 -19.25 3.11
C LEU A 45 -7.32 -20.14 1.88
N HIS A 46 -6.08 -20.24 1.38
CA HIS A 46 -5.73 -21.09 0.25
C HIS A 46 -5.94 -22.57 0.59
N GLU A 47 -5.46 -23.02 1.75
CA GLU A 47 -5.59 -24.40 2.21
C GLU A 47 -7.04 -24.77 2.56
N LEU A 48 -7.80 -23.85 3.11
CA LEU A 48 -9.22 -24.07 3.36
C LEU A 48 -9.97 -24.43 2.09
N GLY A 49 -9.69 -23.73 1.00
CA GLY A 49 -10.28 -24.03 -0.31
C GLY A 49 -9.93 -25.42 -0.85
N ASN A 50 -8.78 -25.96 -0.46
CA ASN A 50 -8.31 -27.28 -0.90
C ASN A 50 -8.71 -28.42 0.06
N LYS A 51 -8.88 -28.11 1.35
CA LYS A 51 -9.08 -29.11 2.41
C LYS A 51 -10.55 -29.46 2.64
N TYR A 52 -11.43 -28.50 2.43
CA TYR A 52 -12.86 -28.70 2.61
C TYR A 52 -13.53 -28.73 1.24
N ASP A 53 -14.33 -29.78 1.03
CA ASP A 53 -14.96 -30.14 -0.23
C ASP A 53 -15.41 -28.93 -1.07
N SER A 54 -15.08 -28.95 -2.35
CA SER A 54 -15.32 -27.89 -3.33
C SER A 54 -16.81 -27.62 -3.61
N SER A 55 -17.73 -28.40 -3.05
CA SER A 55 -19.18 -28.25 -3.24
C SER A 55 -19.75 -26.92 -2.74
N GLY A 56 -18.97 -26.17 -1.97
CA GLY A 56 -19.36 -24.86 -1.43
C GLY A 56 -18.38 -23.71 -1.77
N ARG A 57 -17.39 -23.92 -2.66
CA ARG A 57 -16.47 -22.83 -3.04
C ARG A 57 -17.08 -22.02 -4.19
N TYR A 58 -17.26 -20.72 -3.92
CA TYR A 58 -17.73 -19.75 -4.90
C TYR A 58 -16.64 -18.70 -5.13
N VAL A 59 -16.33 -18.43 -6.39
CA VAL A 59 -15.45 -17.33 -6.79
C VAL A 59 -16.31 -16.15 -7.22
N LEU A 60 -16.03 -14.97 -6.67
CA LEU A 60 -16.70 -13.73 -7.06
C LEU A 60 -15.98 -13.14 -8.27
N GLU A 61 -16.44 -13.49 -9.46
CA GLU A 61 -15.81 -13.09 -10.72
C GLU A 61 -16.24 -11.69 -11.20
N ASP A 62 -17.38 -11.21 -10.74
CA ASP A 62 -17.99 -9.97 -11.22
C ASP A 62 -17.50 -8.75 -10.45
N ASN A 63 -16.94 -7.76 -11.16
CA ASN A 63 -16.51 -6.48 -10.61
C ASN A 63 -17.54 -5.37 -10.94
N TYR A 64 -18.21 -4.92 -9.89
CA TYR A 64 -19.18 -3.81 -9.92
C TYR A 64 -18.60 -2.49 -9.43
N ARG A 65 -17.37 -2.48 -8.91
CA ARG A 65 -16.74 -1.32 -8.28
C ARG A 65 -15.99 -0.44 -9.25
N SER A 66 -15.22 -1.07 -10.13
CA SER A 66 -14.24 -0.37 -10.97
C SER A 66 -14.73 -0.25 -12.41
N PHE A 67 -14.34 0.84 -13.04
CA PHE A 67 -14.66 1.09 -14.45
C PHE A 67 -13.94 0.13 -15.41
N GLU A 68 -14.47 0.01 -16.62
CA GLU A 68 -14.04 -0.95 -17.64
C GLU A 68 -12.53 -0.97 -17.86
N ASN A 69 -11.92 0.19 -18.14
CA ASN A 69 -10.48 0.27 -18.44
C ASN A 69 -9.60 -0.12 -17.26
N ILE A 70 -10.05 0.10 -16.02
CA ILE A 70 -9.33 -0.27 -14.80
C ILE A 70 -9.34 -1.80 -14.64
N VAL A 71 -10.50 -2.42 -14.82
CA VAL A 71 -10.63 -3.88 -14.73
C VAL A 71 -9.85 -4.57 -15.85
N ALA A 72 -9.96 -4.06 -17.09
CA ALA A 72 -9.23 -4.59 -18.24
C ALA A 72 -7.70 -4.50 -18.02
N PHE A 73 -7.20 -3.34 -17.58
CA PHE A 73 -5.79 -3.17 -17.25
C PHE A 73 -5.31 -4.14 -16.16
N ASN A 74 -6.07 -4.28 -15.08
CA ASN A 74 -5.72 -5.20 -14.01
C ASN A 74 -5.70 -6.65 -14.48
N ASN A 75 -6.69 -7.07 -15.25
CA ASN A 75 -6.74 -8.43 -15.81
C ASN A 75 -5.51 -8.73 -16.65
N GLU A 76 -5.14 -7.82 -17.57
CA GLU A 76 -3.97 -7.97 -18.43
C GLU A 76 -2.66 -7.93 -17.64
N PHE A 77 -2.53 -6.98 -16.71
CA PHE A 77 -1.33 -6.81 -15.90
C PHE A 77 -1.02 -8.05 -15.05
N PHE A 78 -2.01 -8.55 -14.31
CA PHE A 78 -1.82 -9.72 -13.45
C PHE A 78 -1.70 -11.02 -14.23
N GLU A 79 -2.35 -11.14 -15.39
CA GLU A 79 -2.15 -12.29 -16.28
C GLU A 79 -0.71 -12.33 -16.83
N ASN A 80 -0.13 -11.18 -17.16
CA ASN A 80 1.26 -11.09 -17.59
C ASN A 80 2.23 -11.41 -16.44
N ILE A 81 1.96 -10.96 -15.21
CA ILE A 81 2.74 -11.35 -14.03
C ILE A 81 2.68 -12.87 -13.82
N ARG A 82 1.51 -13.48 -13.97
CA ARG A 82 1.34 -14.92 -13.85
C ARG A 82 2.21 -15.69 -14.83
N LYS A 83 2.32 -15.21 -16.08
CA LYS A 83 3.15 -15.83 -17.13
C LYS A 83 4.66 -15.69 -16.85
N LEU A 84 5.07 -14.59 -16.20
CA LEU A 84 6.49 -14.29 -15.94
C LEU A 84 7.04 -14.99 -14.70
N ARG A 85 6.20 -15.48 -13.80
CA ARG A 85 6.61 -16.07 -12.51
C ARG A 85 6.47 -17.57 -12.51
N GLN A 86 7.53 -18.25 -12.00
CA GLN A 86 7.55 -19.69 -11.80
C GLN A 86 6.65 -20.15 -10.64
N GLU A 87 6.39 -21.45 -10.56
CA GLU A 87 5.52 -22.19 -9.64
C GLU A 87 5.45 -21.62 -8.20
N GLY A 88 4.26 -21.57 -7.63
CA GLY A 88 3.97 -21.13 -6.27
C GLY A 88 3.20 -19.79 -6.23
N ILE A 89 3.68 -18.74 -6.88
CA ILE A 89 2.96 -17.46 -6.98
C ILE A 89 1.91 -17.51 -8.11
N ALA A 90 2.20 -18.25 -9.18
CA ALA A 90 1.28 -18.42 -10.31
C ALA A 90 -0.09 -19.02 -9.88
N GLY A 91 -0.11 -19.89 -8.88
CA GLY A 91 -1.34 -20.45 -8.34
C GLY A 91 -2.23 -19.44 -7.62
N ILE A 92 -1.62 -18.46 -6.94
CA ILE A 92 -2.36 -17.39 -6.23
C ILE A 92 -3.08 -16.46 -7.22
N TYR A 93 -2.50 -16.29 -8.41
CA TYR A 93 -3.03 -15.43 -9.46
C TYR A 93 -3.81 -16.17 -10.53
N SER A 94 -4.23 -17.44 -10.28
CA SER A 94 -5.00 -18.23 -11.24
C SER A 94 -6.43 -17.70 -11.47
N ASP A 95 -7.00 -17.01 -10.48
CA ASP A 95 -8.36 -16.48 -10.45
C ASP A 95 -8.43 -14.94 -10.45
N VAL A 96 -7.48 -14.27 -11.10
CA VAL A 96 -7.41 -12.79 -11.11
C VAL A 96 -8.35 -12.15 -12.09
N SER A 97 -8.77 -12.86 -13.14
CA SER A 97 -9.63 -12.30 -14.17
C SER A 97 -11.02 -12.00 -13.62
N GLN A 98 -11.48 -10.77 -13.81
CA GLN A 98 -12.79 -10.31 -13.35
C GLN A 98 -13.65 -9.89 -14.53
N ASN A 99 -14.95 -10.19 -14.45
CA ASN A 99 -15.95 -9.74 -15.42
C ASN A 99 -16.29 -8.27 -15.15
N ILE A 100 -16.36 -7.49 -16.21
CA ILE A 100 -16.74 -6.07 -16.14
C ILE A 100 -18.25 -5.95 -16.01
N LYS A 101 -18.72 -5.31 -14.94
CA LYS A 101 -20.16 -5.07 -14.66
C LYS A 101 -20.50 -3.61 -14.40
N CYS A 102 -19.56 -2.69 -14.68
CA CYS A 102 -19.82 -1.25 -14.62
C CYS A 102 -20.73 -0.79 -15.78
N LYS A 103 -21.23 0.44 -15.67
CA LYS A 103 -22.01 1.05 -16.73
C LYS A 103 -21.13 1.34 -17.95
N PRO A 104 -21.60 1.09 -19.19
CA PRO A 104 -20.81 1.23 -20.40
C PRO A 104 -20.29 2.66 -20.66
N GLU A 105 -20.95 3.67 -20.12
CA GLU A 105 -20.58 5.07 -20.29
C GLU A 105 -19.38 5.48 -19.42
N GLU A 106 -19.07 4.70 -18.38
CA GLU A 106 -18.06 5.00 -17.38
C GLU A 106 -16.82 4.13 -17.61
N ARG A 107 -15.90 4.59 -18.48
CA ARG A 107 -14.75 3.79 -18.89
C ARG A 107 -13.58 3.84 -17.92
N GLY A 108 -13.40 4.95 -17.20
CA GLY A 108 -12.22 5.18 -16.36
C GLY A 108 -10.93 5.36 -17.19
N CYS A 109 -9.82 5.60 -16.50
CA CYS A 109 -8.51 5.79 -17.13
C CYS A 109 -7.41 5.18 -16.26
N VAL A 110 -6.43 4.54 -16.92
CA VAL A 110 -5.17 4.11 -16.28
C VAL A 110 -4.04 4.75 -17.05
N LYS A 111 -3.12 5.42 -16.34
CA LYS A 111 -1.92 6.02 -16.90
C LYS A 111 -0.70 5.45 -16.18
N VAL A 112 0.30 5.05 -16.92
CA VAL A 112 1.58 4.55 -16.40
C VAL A 112 2.68 5.48 -16.88
N TYR A 113 3.45 6.00 -15.94
CA TYR A 113 4.56 6.90 -16.22
C TYR A 113 5.88 6.20 -15.91
N GLY A 114 6.81 6.26 -16.85
CA GLY A 114 8.20 5.89 -16.66
C GLY A 114 9.07 7.14 -16.66
N ILE A 115 9.99 7.25 -15.71
CA ILE A 115 10.97 8.32 -15.68
C ILE A 115 12.24 7.83 -16.34
N SER A 116 12.85 8.67 -17.20
CA SER A 116 14.10 8.31 -17.89
C SER A 116 15.22 8.13 -16.87
N PRO A 117 16.08 7.11 -17.04
CA PRO A 117 17.30 6.96 -16.24
C PRO A 117 18.29 8.13 -16.42
N ASP A 118 18.19 8.87 -17.52
CA ASP A 118 19.05 10.01 -17.84
C ASP A 118 18.56 11.32 -17.21
N CYS A 119 17.47 11.29 -16.43
CA CYS A 119 16.99 12.45 -15.70
C CYS A 119 17.97 12.83 -14.58
N GLU A 120 18.32 14.13 -14.49
CA GLU A 120 19.27 14.64 -13.48
C GLU A 120 18.73 14.48 -12.04
N ASP A 121 17.42 14.71 -11.84
CA ASP A 121 16.75 14.51 -10.56
C ASP A 121 15.44 13.73 -10.72
N VAL A 122 15.57 12.42 -10.63
CA VAL A 122 14.45 11.46 -10.76
C VAL A 122 13.36 11.69 -9.70
N GLU A 123 13.77 12.14 -8.51
CA GLU A 123 12.83 12.37 -7.41
C GLU A 123 12.00 13.62 -7.64
N GLU A 124 12.61 14.72 -8.08
CA GLU A 124 11.90 15.94 -8.43
C GLU A 124 10.94 15.72 -9.60
N GLU A 125 11.38 15.06 -10.66
CA GLU A 125 10.56 14.72 -11.82
C GLU A 125 9.33 13.87 -11.42
N ARG A 126 9.53 12.91 -10.51
CA ARG A 126 8.44 12.08 -9.98
C ARG A 126 7.40 12.91 -9.22
N LEU A 127 7.86 13.83 -8.38
CA LEU A 127 6.99 14.68 -7.58
C LEU A 127 6.24 15.70 -8.43
N GLU A 128 6.90 16.25 -9.45
CA GLU A 128 6.29 17.17 -10.42
C GLU A 128 5.21 16.46 -11.24
N THR A 129 5.54 15.29 -11.80
CA THR A 129 4.59 14.44 -12.53
C THR A 129 3.36 14.10 -11.65
N LEU A 130 3.56 13.79 -10.37
CA LEU A 130 2.48 13.53 -9.44
C LEU A 130 1.58 14.76 -9.26
N LEU A 131 2.17 15.94 -9.00
CA LEU A 131 1.42 17.19 -8.82
C LEU A 131 0.60 17.53 -10.05
N ASP A 132 1.17 17.38 -11.24
CA ASP A 132 0.48 17.68 -12.48
C ASP A 132 -0.67 16.71 -12.76
N ASN A 133 -0.50 15.43 -12.43
CA ASN A 133 -1.61 14.47 -12.55
C ASN A 133 -2.75 14.75 -11.57
N ILE A 134 -2.46 15.23 -10.36
CA ILE A 134 -3.48 15.66 -9.40
C ILE A 134 -4.25 16.86 -9.97
N LYS A 135 -3.56 17.85 -10.54
CA LYS A 135 -4.21 19.01 -11.19
C LYS A 135 -5.07 18.59 -12.36
N ILE A 136 -4.55 17.75 -13.25
CA ILE A 136 -5.29 17.23 -14.42
C ILE A 136 -6.58 16.51 -13.97
N ALA A 137 -6.51 15.70 -12.91
CA ALA A 137 -7.67 15.00 -12.39
C ALA A 137 -8.71 15.98 -11.79
N HIS A 138 -8.22 17.01 -11.07
CA HIS A 138 -9.09 18.05 -10.51
C HIS A 138 -9.77 18.89 -11.60
N ASP A 139 -9.03 19.29 -12.63
CA ASP A 139 -9.57 20.04 -13.77
C ASP A 139 -10.59 19.21 -14.58
N ALA A 140 -10.46 17.88 -14.51
CA ALA A 140 -11.46 16.95 -15.08
C ALA A 140 -12.69 16.73 -14.17
N GLY A 141 -12.78 17.42 -13.02
CA GLY A 141 -13.92 17.40 -12.12
C GLY A 141 -13.83 16.43 -10.94
N VAL A 142 -12.65 15.88 -10.65
CA VAL A 142 -12.45 15.03 -9.46
C VAL A 142 -12.11 15.91 -8.27
N ASP A 143 -12.84 15.78 -7.18
CA ASP A 143 -12.51 16.48 -5.95
C ASP A 143 -11.24 15.95 -5.29
N TYR A 144 -10.42 16.83 -4.69
CA TYR A 144 -9.21 16.41 -3.99
C TYR A 144 -9.47 15.40 -2.88
N SER A 145 -10.63 15.46 -2.23
CA SER A 145 -11.05 14.50 -1.20
C SER A 145 -11.27 13.07 -1.71
N ASP A 146 -11.48 12.93 -3.03
CA ASP A 146 -11.69 11.62 -3.67
C ASP A 146 -10.40 11.06 -4.28
N MET A 147 -9.28 11.75 -4.11
CA MET A 147 -7.98 11.31 -4.58
C MET A 147 -7.17 10.66 -3.45
N ALA A 148 -6.48 9.57 -3.77
CA ALA A 148 -5.59 8.90 -2.84
C ALA A 148 -4.22 8.66 -3.48
N ILE A 149 -3.15 8.90 -2.72
CA ILE A 149 -1.78 8.63 -3.12
C ILE A 149 -1.28 7.42 -2.32
N LEU A 150 -0.87 6.37 -3.02
CA LEU A 150 -0.31 5.18 -2.39
C LEU A 150 1.20 5.17 -2.60
N THR A 151 1.95 4.98 -1.51
CA THR A 151 3.41 4.91 -1.52
C THR A 151 3.90 3.57 -1.01
N ARG A 152 5.10 3.19 -1.38
CA ARG A 152 5.72 1.96 -0.91
C ARG A 152 6.32 2.11 0.49
N LYS A 153 6.82 3.30 0.82
CA LYS A 153 7.51 3.61 2.07
C LYS A 153 6.95 4.89 2.69
N ASN A 154 6.99 4.95 4.01
CA ASN A 154 6.53 6.14 4.74
C ASN A 154 7.38 7.39 4.44
N ASP A 155 8.68 7.22 4.16
CA ASP A 155 9.57 8.35 3.81
C ASP A 155 9.11 9.08 2.54
N GLU A 156 8.49 8.36 1.59
CA GLU A 156 7.92 8.95 0.38
C GLU A 156 6.72 9.86 0.69
N ILE A 157 5.96 9.54 1.74
CA ILE A 157 4.82 10.38 2.18
C ILE A 157 5.32 11.76 2.61
N TYR A 158 6.45 11.81 3.34
CA TYR A 158 7.04 13.08 3.78
C TYR A 158 7.55 13.91 2.62
N ALA A 159 8.29 13.26 1.70
CA ALA A 159 8.80 13.93 0.50
C ALA A 159 7.65 14.53 -0.33
N ILE A 160 6.56 13.79 -0.52
CA ILE A 160 5.37 14.27 -1.23
C ILE A 160 4.73 15.44 -0.47
N ALA A 161 4.51 15.32 0.84
CA ALA A 161 3.86 16.37 1.61
C ALA A 161 4.68 17.67 1.65
N ASP A 162 5.99 17.57 1.82
CA ASP A 162 6.90 18.72 1.82
C ASP A 162 6.97 19.38 0.43
N TYR A 163 7.03 18.59 -0.64
CA TYR A 163 7.03 19.09 -2.01
C TYR A 163 5.73 19.85 -2.34
N MET A 164 4.57 19.25 -2.01
CA MET A 164 3.27 19.91 -2.24
C MET A 164 3.14 21.22 -1.47
N LYS A 165 3.67 21.26 -0.24
CA LYS A 165 3.72 22.46 0.56
C LYS A 165 4.66 23.52 -0.06
N LEU A 166 5.85 23.11 -0.51
CA LEU A 166 6.84 24.01 -1.15
C LEU A 166 6.27 24.65 -2.42
N LYS A 167 5.55 23.86 -3.23
CA LYS A 167 4.90 24.34 -4.47
C LYS A 167 3.57 25.07 -4.22
N ASN A 168 3.20 25.32 -2.96
CA ASN A 168 1.95 25.95 -2.56
C ASN A 168 0.69 25.32 -3.22
N ALA A 169 0.64 23.99 -3.20
CA ALA A 169 -0.49 23.25 -3.76
C ALA A 169 -1.82 23.71 -3.10
N PRO A 170 -2.92 23.85 -3.87
CA PRO A 170 -4.19 24.39 -3.37
C PRO A 170 -4.97 23.41 -2.49
N PHE A 171 -4.39 22.28 -2.15
CA PHE A 171 -4.99 21.21 -1.35
C PHE A 171 -4.09 20.83 -0.16
N LYS A 172 -4.65 20.11 0.80
CA LYS A 172 -3.91 19.55 1.93
C LYS A 172 -3.89 18.03 1.81
N ILE A 173 -2.73 17.44 2.15
CA ILE A 173 -2.60 16.00 2.24
C ILE A 173 -3.04 15.57 3.64
N ASP A 174 -4.04 14.69 3.73
CA ASP A 174 -4.43 14.06 4.99
C ASP A 174 -3.63 12.76 5.16
N THR A 175 -2.70 12.79 6.11
CA THR A 175 -1.91 11.62 6.49
C THR A 175 -1.51 11.71 7.95
N ARG A 176 -1.70 10.63 8.68
CA ARG A 176 -1.27 10.54 10.09
C ARG A 176 0.25 10.55 10.23
N GLU A 177 0.95 10.05 9.22
CA GLU A 177 2.42 9.88 9.24
C GLU A 177 3.14 11.21 8.99
N ALA A 178 2.71 12.01 8.02
CA ALA A 178 3.42 13.23 7.60
C ALA A 178 3.44 14.33 8.67
N TYR A 179 2.50 14.33 9.60
CA TYR A 179 2.41 15.35 10.67
C TYR A 179 3.02 14.90 12.00
N ASN A 180 3.70 13.78 12.03
CA ASN A 180 4.40 13.36 13.23
C ASN A 180 5.68 14.21 13.42
N LEU A 181 5.71 15.02 14.49
CA LEU A 181 6.84 15.88 14.82
C LEU A 181 8.19 15.15 14.87
N THR A 182 8.19 13.88 15.27
CA THR A 182 9.40 13.05 15.33
C THR A 182 10.01 12.78 13.96
N ASN A 183 9.28 13.01 12.89
CA ASN A 183 9.73 12.76 11.51
C ASN A 183 10.31 14.04 10.85
N SER A 184 10.02 15.22 11.39
CA SER A 184 10.60 16.47 10.91
C SER A 184 12.12 16.44 11.01
N VAL A 185 12.81 16.78 9.91
CA VAL A 185 14.28 16.88 9.88
C VAL A 185 14.77 17.89 10.90
N ALA A 186 14.10 19.04 11.02
CA ALA A 186 14.44 20.08 11.99
C ALA A 186 14.35 19.56 13.43
N VAL A 187 13.28 18.83 13.78
CA VAL A 187 13.11 18.24 15.11
C VAL A 187 14.18 17.16 15.36
N LYS A 188 14.46 16.30 14.39
CA LYS A 188 15.53 15.31 14.47
C LYS A 188 16.89 15.95 14.68
N MET A 189 17.19 17.04 13.97
CA MET A 189 18.43 17.82 14.14
C MET A 189 18.55 18.39 15.55
N ILE A 190 17.49 19.01 16.07
CA ILE A 190 17.48 19.58 17.43
C ILE A 190 17.72 18.48 18.46
N ILE A 191 16.99 17.36 18.36
CA ILE A 191 17.15 16.21 19.27
C ILE A 191 18.57 15.62 19.18
N ALA A 192 19.10 15.49 17.96
CA ALA A 192 20.45 14.98 17.77
C ALA A 192 21.52 15.94 18.33
N ALA A 193 21.35 17.25 18.14
CA ALA A 193 22.23 18.25 18.73
C ALA A 193 22.18 18.22 20.28
N MET A 194 20.99 18.10 20.85
CA MET A 194 20.84 17.96 22.31
C MET A 194 21.51 16.70 22.84
N LYS A 195 21.37 15.56 22.14
CA LYS A 195 22.03 14.30 22.51
C LYS A 195 23.54 14.41 22.42
N TYR A 196 24.06 15.05 21.38
CA TYR A 196 25.49 15.26 21.20
C TYR A 196 26.08 16.11 22.33
N ILE A 197 25.45 17.25 22.64
CA ILE A 197 25.87 18.14 23.73
C ILE A 197 25.79 17.42 25.09
N TYR A 198 24.70 16.68 25.33
CA TYR A 198 24.56 15.92 26.59
C TYR A 198 25.60 14.80 26.71
N GLY A 199 25.89 14.13 25.59
CA GLY A 199 26.93 13.09 25.55
C GLY A 199 28.33 13.63 25.83
N GLU A 200 28.66 14.82 25.33
CA GLU A 200 29.92 15.50 25.67
C GLU A 200 30.05 15.80 27.17
N THR A 201 28.96 16.21 27.82
CA THR A 201 28.96 16.50 29.28
C THR A 201 28.98 15.28 30.15
N CYS A 202 28.63 14.08 29.62
CA CYS A 202 28.53 12.82 30.38
C CYS A 202 29.60 11.79 30.01
N GLU A 203 30.72 12.17 29.38
CA GLU A 203 31.79 11.28 28.89
C GLU A 203 31.38 10.19 27.88
N ASN A 204 30.15 10.23 27.40
CA ASN A 204 29.60 9.31 26.39
C ASN A 204 29.32 10.09 25.08
N GLN A 205 30.37 10.35 24.31
CA GLN A 205 30.21 11.04 23.02
C GLN A 205 29.30 10.26 22.07
N ASP A 206 28.14 10.81 21.75
CA ASP A 206 27.26 10.30 20.69
C ASP A 206 27.70 10.84 19.31
N ASN A 207 28.78 10.24 18.78
CA ASN A 207 29.36 10.61 17.49
C ASN A 207 28.37 10.43 16.32
N VAL A 208 27.37 9.53 16.45
CA VAL A 208 26.33 9.31 15.44
C VAL A 208 25.41 10.53 15.34
N SER A 209 24.99 11.06 16.50
CA SER A 209 24.17 12.29 16.53
C SER A 209 24.94 13.49 16.00
N GLY A 210 26.23 13.64 16.34
CA GLY A 210 27.09 14.69 15.80
C GLY A 210 27.25 14.62 14.29
N TYR A 211 27.49 13.43 13.75
CA TYR A 211 27.55 13.20 12.31
C TYR A 211 26.23 13.55 11.61
N PHE A 212 25.10 13.14 12.18
CA PHE A 212 23.76 13.44 11.62
C PHE A 212 23.55 14.95 11.53
N VAL A 213 23.82 15.70 12.60
CA VAL A 213 23.69 17.18 12.61
C VAL A 213 24.58 17.81 11.54
N ALA A 214 25.85 17.40 11.45
CA ALA A 214 26.79 17.95 10.46
C ALA A 214 26.38 17.63 9.02
N ARG A 215 25.80 16.47 8.77
CA ARG A 215 25.30 16.06 7.45
C ARG A 215 24.10 16.89 7.01
N GLU A 216 23.10 17.01 7.89
CA GLU A 216 21.88 17.76 7.55
C GLU A 216 22.14 19.26 7.46
N TYR A 217 23.04 19.83 8.27
CA TYR A 217 23.45 21.21 8.16
C TYR A 217 24.11 21.56 6.81
N ARG A 218 24.80 20.62 6.18
CA ARG A 218 25.43 20.83 4.85
C ARG A 218 24.40 20.80 3.70
N ARG A 219 23.19 20.35 3.97
CA ARG A 219 22.11 20.25 2.97
C ARG A 219 21.21 21.48 2.92
N ILE A 220 21.29 22.35 3.95
CA ILE A 220 20.61 23.63 4.02
C ILE A 220 21.48 24.71 3.36
#